data_c813bacbcdeb989917d8a64a3f71d14e
#
_entry.id   c813bacbcdeb989917d8a64a3f71d14e
#
_cell.length_a   1.000
_cell.length_b   1.000
_cell.length_c   1.000
_cell.angle_alpha   90.00
_cell.angle_beta   90.00
_cell.angle_gamma   90.00
#
_symmetry.space_group_name_H-M   'P 1'
#
loop_
_entity.id
_entity.type
_entity.pdbx_description
1 polymer ?
#
loop_
_entity_poly.entity_id
_entity_poly.type
_entity_poly.pdbx_seq_one_letter_code
_entity_poly.pdbx_strand_id
1 'polypeptide(L)'
;GEITFKEKVDNAVAAGAIGVLIYDNIDQPGPLNPSIGGDAPVPVGGISKASGLALLNDVALQGKTVTLVVEKLESATSKNIIATRVPKKGNNHDIVHVSAHFDSVPFAPGASDNASGTSVALELARILKSYPIDKEIRFVFVGAEEIGLVGSEYYVSQLSQDEIKRSIANFNMDMVGTSWENATAIYMNTLDGQANIVTETAVAAAERIGTPSELVLYQRGASDHVSFHDAGIPAVNFIRREPGTANLEPYYHTPLDTIEHISPERLKEAGDLVGSSVYNLIRK
;
A
#
# COMPACT_ATOMS: atom_id res chain seq x y z
N GLY A 1 -6.24 3.69 15.87
CA GLY A 1 -6.20 3.21 17.25
C GLY A 1 -4.76 2.90 17.67
N GLU A 2 -4.55 2.64 18.96
CA GLU A 2 -3.20 2.42 19.51
C GLU A 2 -2.62 1.04 19.20
N ILE A 3 -3.48 0.05 18.90
CA ILE A 3 -3.09 -1.31 18.58
C ILE A 3 -3.74 -1.77 17.26
N THR A 4 -3.12 -2.75 16.61
CA THR A 4 -3.59 -3.32 15.34
C THR A 4 -4.95 -4.03 15.48
N PHE A 5 -5.62 -4.27 14.36
CA PHE A 5 -6.87 -5.05 14.39
C PHE A 5 -6.62 -6.48 14.84
N LYS A 6 -5.48 -7.07 14.43
CA LYS A 6 -5.09 -8.40 14.88
C LYS A 6 -4.92 -8.47 16.39
N GLU A 7 -4.20 -7.53 17.00
CA GLU A 7 -4.04 -7.48 18.45
C GLU A 7 -5.37 -7.31 19.19
N LYS A 8 -6.33 -6.54 18.63
CA LYS A 8 -7.68 -6.42 19.22
C LYS A 8 -8.40 -7.76 19.21
N VAL A 9 -8.33 -8.50 18.11
CA VAL A 9 -8.92 -9.83 17.99
C VAL A 9 -8.25 -10.82 18.95
N ASP A 10 -6.92 -10.86 18.96
CA ASP A 10 -6.15 -11.76 19.83
C ASP A 10 -6.48 -11.52 21.32
N ASN A 11 -6.55 -10.25 21.73
CA ASN A 11 -6.91 -9.87 23.11
C ASN A 11 -8.35 -10.28 23.46
N ALA A 12 -9.29 -10.10 22.54
CA ALA A 12 -10.68 -10.52 22.76
C ALA A 12 -10.79 -12.04 22.88
N VAL A 13 -10.11 -12.79 22.01
CA VAL A 13 -10.06 -14.27 22.07
C VAL A 13 -9.40 -14.75 23.36
N ALA A 14 -8.31 -14.14 23.79
CA ALA A 14 -7.66 -14.46 25.05
C ALA A 14 -8.57 -14.21 26.27
N ALA A 15 -9.51 -13.26 26.16
CA ALA A 15 -10.55 -13.00 27.14
C ALA A 15 -11.79 -13.93 27.03
N GLY A 16 -11.77 -14.91 26.11
CA GLY A 16 -12.83 -15.90 25.93
C GLY A 16 -13.91 -15.52 24.91
N ALA A 17 -13.69 -14.52 24.04
CA ALA A 17 -14.64 -14.18 23.00
C ALA A 17 -14.73 -15.31 21.94
N ILE A 18 -15.95 -15.65 21.52
CA ILE A 18 -16.26 -16.63 20.47
C ILE A 18 -16.61 -15.95 19.13
N GLY A 19 -16.60 -14.63 19.08
CA GLY A 19 -16.78 -13.77 17.93
C GLY A 19 -16.41 -12.34 18.30
N VAL A 20 -15.97 -11.54 17.34
CA VAL A 20 -15.51 -10.17 17.57
C VAL A 20 -16.15 -9.23 16.55
N LEU A 21 -16.80 -8.18 17.03
CA LEU A 21 -17.24 -7.04 16.22
C LEU A 21 -16.37 -5.84 16.55
N ILE A 22 -15.71 -5.28 15.54
CA ILE A 22 -14.90 -4.08 15.65
C ILE A 22 -15.68 -2.92 15.03
N TYR A 23 -15.93 -1.87 15.79
CA TYR A 23 -16.56 -0.68 15.24
C TYR A 23 -15.57 0.46 15.09
N ASP A 24 -15.85 1.35 14.15
CA ASP A 24 -15.01 2.49 13.86
C ASP A 24 -15.05 3.52 15.01
N ASN A 25 -13.94 4.18 15.27
CA ASN A 25 -13.83 5.27 16.22
C ASN A 25 -14.15 6.65 15.60
N ILE A 26 -14.21 6.74 14.28
CA ILE A 26 -14.56 7.95 13.54
C ILE A 26 -15.90 7.76 12.79
N ASP A 27 -16.58 8.87 12.49
CA ASP A 27 -17.76 8.86 11.64
C ASP A 27 -17.35 8.89 10.19
N GLN A 28 -17.48 7.74 9.52
CA GLN A 28 -17.25 7.61 8.08
C GLN A 28 -18.37 6.77 7.43
N PRO A 29 -18.61 6.90 6.13
CA PRO A 29 -19.59 6.09 5.42
C PRO A 29 -19.20 4.61 5.39
N GLY A 30 -20.18 3.74 5.62
CA GLY A 30 -20.01 2.29 5.52
C GLY A 30 -19.48 1.62 6.79
N PRO A 31 -19.34 0.30 6.74
CA PRO A 31 -18.74 -0.48 7.82
C PRO A 31 -17.21 -0.33 7.81
N LEU A 32 -16.59 -0.53 8.96
CA LEU A 32 -15.15 -0.69 9.07
C LEU A 32 -14.70 -1.97 8.34
N ASN A 33 -13.62 -1.87 7.56
CA ASN A 33 -12.96 -3.02 6.93
C ASN A 33 -11.64 -3.33 7.65
N PRO A 34 -11.67 -4.12 8.74
CA PRO A 34 -10.46 -4.40 9.51
C PRO A 34 -9.65 -5.51 8.82
N SER A 35 -8.45 -5.18 8.34
CA SER A 35 -7.49 -6.21 7.92
C SER A 35 -6.77 -6.78 9.14
N ILE A 36 -6.78 -8.10 9.28
CA ILE A 36 -6.12 -8.82 10.39
C ILE A 36 -4.90 -9.62 9.94
N GLY A 37 -4.54 -9.57 8.65
CA GLY A 37 -3.33 -10.19 8.11
C GLY A 37 -3.29 -11.71 8.27
N GLY A 38 -4.37 -12.41 7.94
CA GLY A 38 -4.46 -13.86 7.99
C GLY A 38 -5.74 -14.38 8.63
N ASP A 39 -5.74 -15.67 8.98
CA ASP A 39 -6.90 -16.34 9.58
C ASP A 39 -7.18 -15.84 10.99
N ALA A 40 -8.45 -15.59 11.29
CA ALA A 40 -8.94 -15.37 12.65
C ALA A 40 -9.39 -16.68 13.28
N PRO A 41 -9.11 -16.92 14.58
CA PRO A 41 -9.56 -18.12 15.28
C PRO A 41 -11.06 -18.11 15.58
N VAL A 42 -11.72 -16.97 15.43
CA VAL A 42 -13.17 -16.77 15.65
C VAL A 42 -13.72 -15.87 14.54
N PRO A 43 -15.04 -15.88 14.29
CA PRO A 43 -15.67 -14.94 13.37
C PRO A 43 -15.39 -13.47 13.78
N VAL A 44 -14.95 -12.66 12.81
CA VAL A 44 -14.66 -11.23 12.99
C VAL A 44 -15.46 -10.42 11.97
N GLY A 45 -16.05 -9.31 12.41
CA GLY A 45 -16.77 -8.39 11.53
C GLY A 45 -16.45 -6.93 11.87
N GLY A 46 -16.42 -6.09 10.84
CA GLY A 46 -16.35 -4.65 10.99
C GLY A 46 -17.73 -4.01 10.86
N ILE A 47 -18.02 -3.01 11.69
CA ILE A 47 -19.28 -2.25 11.66
C ILE A 47 -19.00 -0.76 11.78
N SER A 48 -19.97 0.07 11.39
CA SER A 48 -19.86 1.52 11.53
C SER A 48 -19.83 1.94 13.02
N LYS A 49 -19.30 3.13 13.30
CA LYS A 49 -19.34 3.73 14.62
C LYS A 49 -20.77 3.82 15.18
N ALA A 50 -21.71 4.29 14.35
CA ALA A 50 -23.10 4.42 14.76
C ALA A 50 -23.71 3.08 15.19
N SER A 51 -23.49 2.01 14.41
CA SER A 51 -23.94 0.65 14.74
C SER A 51 -23.28 0.12 16.01
N GLY A 52 -21.96 0.32 16.16
CA GLY A 52 -21.22 -0.11 17.34
C GLY A 52 -21.71 0.56 18.63
N LEU A 53 -21.90 1.88 18.59
CA LEU A 53 -22.43 2.62 19.72
C LEU A 53 -23.89 2.25 20.05
N ALA A 54 -24.72 1.99 19.03
CA ALA A 54 -26.07 1.51 19.23
C ALA A 54 -26.09 0.16 19.98
N LEU A 55 -25.25 -0.80 19.56
CA LEU A 55 -25.13 -2.09 20.22
C LEU A 55 -24.63 -1.97 21.68
N LEU A 56 -23.63 -1.11 21.93
CA LEU A 56 -23.10 -0.89 23.28
C LEU A 56 -24.11 -0.25 24.23
N ASN A 57 -24.91 0.66 23.74
CA ASN A 57 -25.86 1.44 24.53
C ASN A 57 -27.24 0.78 24.63
N ASP A 58 -27.50 -0.26 23.86
CA ASP A 58 -28.80 -0.96 23.93
C ASP A 58 -28.86 -1.91 25.11
N VAL A 59 -29.41 -1.42 26.23
CA VAL A 59 -29.62 -2.20 27.44
C VAL A 59 -30.47 -3.45 27.17
N ALA A 60 -31.34 -3.43 26.16
CA ALA A 60 -32.17 -4.58 25.79
C ALA A 60 -31.35 -5.74 25.21
N LEU A 61 -30.12 -5.49 24.73
CA LEU A 61 -29.21 -6.53 24.24
C LEU A 61 -28.38 -7.20 25.33
N GLN A 62 -28.36 -6.66 26.57
CA GLN A 62 -27.62 -7.28 27.66
C GLN A 62 -28.18 -8.66 27.95
N GLY A 63 -27.31 -9.68 27.90
CA GLY A 63 -27.69 -11.08 28.07
C GLY A 63 -28.43 -11.69 26.89
N LYS A 64 -28.47 -11.02 25.72
CA LYS A 64 -29.03 -11.56 24.49
C LYS A 64 -27.94 -12.27 23.68
N THR A 65 -28.37 -13.26 22.90
CA THR A 65 -27.52 -13.93 21.93
C THR A 65 -27.66 -13.23 20.58
N VAL A 66 -26.56 -12.99 19.93
CA VAL A 66 -26.49 -12.53 18.52
C VAL A 66 -25.89 -13.63 17.66
N THR A 67 -26.28 -13.67 16.39
CA THR A 67 -25.71 -14.60 15.42
C THR A 67 -24.82 -13.80 14.48
N LEU A 68 -23.53 -14.16 14.42
CA LEU A 68 -22.57 -13.64 13.46
C LEU A 68 -22.32 -14.73 12.42
N VAL A 69 -22.71 -14.46 11.16
CA VAL A 69 -22.46 -15.35 10.02
C VAL A 69 -21.30 -14.80 9.23
N VAL A 70 -20.23 -15.58 9.11
CA VAL A 70 -19.03 -15.25 8.33
C VAL A 70 -18.80 -16.36 7.33
N GLU A 71 -18.64 -16.00 6.06
CA GLU A 71 -18.24 -16.91 5.00
C GLU A 71 -16.74 -16.79 4.79
N LYS A 72 -16.02 -17.90 4.90
CA LYS A 72 -14.60 -17.99 4.61
C LYS A 72 -14.39 -18.49 3.18
N LEU A 73 -13.65 -17.72 2.40
CA LEU A 73 -13.19 -18.16 1.08
C LEU A 73 -11.88 -18.94 1.25
N GLU A 74 -11.95 -20.26 1.12
CA GLU A 74 -10.78 -21.12 1.37
C GLU A 74 -9.83 -21.27 0.18
N SER A 75 -10.20 -20.82 -1.01
CA SER A 75 -9.44 -21.05 -2.25
C SER A 75 -9.57 -19.89 -3.23
N ALA A 76 -9.31 -18.68 -2.77
CA ALA A 76 -9.20 -17.55 -3.67
C ALA A 76 -7.83 -17.56 -4.37
N THR A 77 -7.79 -17.18 -5.65
CA THR A 77 -6.56 -16.98 -6.40
C THR A 77 -6.45 -15.53 -6.84
N SER A 78 -5.28 -14.95 -6.65
CA SER A 78 -4.93 -13.66 -7.22
C SER A 78 -3.76 -13.79 -8.19
N LYS A 79 -3.40 -12.73 -8.88
CA LYS A 79 -2.31 -12.72 -9.86
C LYS A 79 -1.43 -11.50 -9.64
N ASN A 80 -0.13 -11.67 -9.85
CA ASN A 80 0.78 -10.57 -10.09
C ASN A 80 0.99 -10.42 -11.60
N ILE A 81 1.11 -9.19 -12.07
CA ILE A 81 1.43 -8.88 -13.47
C ILE A 81 2.80 -8.22 -13.48
N ILE A 82 3.76 -8.83 -14.17
CA ILE A 82 5.13 -8.34 -14.23
C ILE A 82 5.48 -7.96 -15.66
N ALA A 83 5.94 -6.72 -15.85
CA ALA A 83 6.49 -6.24 -17.10
C ALA A 83 7.99 -5.98 -16.92
N THR A 84 8.81 -6.73 -17.63
CA THR A 84 10.27 -6.63 -17.53
C THR A 84 10.88 -6.03 -18.78
N ARG A 85 11.82 -5.13 -18.59
CA ARG A 85 12.67 -4.61 -19.65
C ARG A 85 14.13 -4.77 -19.27
N VAL A 86 14.87 -5.48 -20.14
CA VAL A 86 16.31 -5.75 -19.96
C VAL A 86 17.12 -4.88 -20.94
N PRO A 87 18.28 -4.35 -20.55
CA PRO A 87 19.19 -3.65 -21.46
C PRO A 87 19.60 -4.54 -22.62
N LYS A 88 19.82 -3.90 -23.80
CA LYS A 88 20.21 -4.63 -25.02
C LYS A 88 21.63 -5.17 -25.00
N LYS A 89 22.49 -4.64 -24.15
CA LYS A 89 23.92 -5.01 -24.06
C LYS A 89 24.27 -5.41 -22.63
N GLY A 90 25.19 -6.36 -22.51
CA GLY A 90 25.63 -6.89 -21.23
C GLY A 90 24.73 -8.01 -20.71
N ASN A 91 25.18 -8.67 -19.66
CA ASN A 91 24.46 -9.73 -18.96
C ASN A 91 24.51 -9.42 -17.46
N ASN A 92 23.59 -9.99 -16.72
CA ASN A 92 23.61 -9.92 -15.25
C ASN A 92 23.45 -8.47 -14.70
N HIS A 93 22.50 -7.73 -15.25
CA HIS A 93 22.26 -6.35 -14.86
C HIS A 93 21.65 -6.25 -13.45
N ASP A 94 21.98 -5.17 -12.73
CA ASP A 94 21.20 -4.77 -11.55
C ASP A 94 19.73 -4.60 -11.92
N ILE A 95 18.86 -4.84 -10.95
CA ILE A 95 17.40 -4.80 -11.11
C ILE A 95 16.84 -3.66 -10.27
N VAL A 96 16.00 -2.82 -10.90
CA VAL A 96 15.19 -1.82 -10.22
C VAL A 96 13.72 -2.23 -10.37
N HIS A 97 13.00 -2.28 -9.26
CA HIS A 97 11.58 -2.59 -9.22
C HIS A 97 10.76 -1.31 -9.07
N VAL A 98 9.62 -1.26 -9.74
CA VAL A 98 8.55 -0.29 -9.54
C VAL A 98 7.29 -1.09 -9.25
N SER A 99 6.70 -0.93 -8.08
CA SER A 99 5.55 -1.73 -7.65
C SER A 99 4.35 -0.87 -7.26
N ALA A 100 3.17 -1.44 -7.41
CA ALA A 100 1.90 -0.95 -6.91
C ALA A 100 0.90 -2.11 -6.88
N HIS A 101 0.04 -2.19 -5.87
CA HIS A 101 -1.04 -3.17 -5.89
C HIS A 101 -2.24 -2.65 -6.71
N PHE A 102 -3.08 -3.58 -7.17
CA PHE A 102 -4.25 -3.25 -8.00
C PHE A 102 -5.55 -3.83 -7.48
N ASP A 103 -5.52 -4.56 -6.38
CA ASP A 103 -6.70 -4.94 -5.61
C ASP A 103 -7.14 -3.82 -4.66
N SER A 104 -8.34 -3.93 -4.14
CA SER A 104 -8.89 -3.02 -3.13
C SER A 104 -9.75 -3.80 -2.13
N VAL A 105 -10.04 -3.18 -0.98
CA VAL A 105 -10.91 -3.78 0.02
C VAL A 105 -12.36 -3.89 -0.46
N PRO A 106 -13.17 -4.83 0.07
CA PRO A 106 -14.58 -4.93 -0.25
C PRO A 106 -15.32 -3.59 -0.07
N PHE A 107 -16.19 -3.26 -1.01
CA PHE A 107 -17.03 -2.05 -1.04
C PHE A 107 -16.31 -0.72 -1.29
N ALA A 108 -14.98 -0.69 -1.43
CA ALA A 108 -14.24 0.48 -1.86
C ALA A 108 -13.90 0.35 -3.36
N PRO A 109 -14.22 1.36 -4.19
CA PRO A 109 -13.80 1.37 -5.61
C PRO A 109 -12.29 1.36 -5.82
N GLY A 110 -11.49 1.84 -4.83
CA GLY A 110 -10.04 1.78 -4.86
C GLY A 110 -9.38 2.78 -5.82
N ALA A 111 -9.97 3.97 -5.99
CA ALA A 111 -9.41 4.96 -6.91
C ALA A 111 -8.10 5.55 -6.40
N SER A 112 -8.04 5.90 -5.12
CA SER A 112 -6.81 6.32 -4.44
C SER A 112 -6.00 5.12 -4.00
N ASP A 113 -6.66 4.13 -3.41
CA ASP A 113 -6.10 2.89 -2.86
C ASP A 113 -6.53 1.66 -3.69
N ASN A 114 -5.78 1.21 -4.75
CA ASN A 114 -4.55 1.85 -5.20
C ASN A 114 -4.52 1.95 -6.75
N ALA A 115 -5.63 2.33 -7.38
CA ALA A 115 -5.58 2.63 -8.82
C ALA A 115 -4.65 3.84 -9.11
N SER A 116 -4.45 4.74 -8.12
CA SER A 116 -3.56 5.88 -8.26
C SER A 116 -2.10 5.45 -8.48
N GLY A 117 -1.54 4.60 -7.62
CA GLY A 117 -0.20 4.06 -7.77
C GLY A 117 -0.06 3.17 -9.01
N THR A 118 -1.03 2.30 -9.24
CA THR A 118 -1.08 1.41 -10.42
C THR A 118 -1.07 2.20 -11.73
N SER A 119 -1.86 3.27 -11.85
CA SER A 119 -1.91 4.09 -13.07
C SER A 119 -0.60 4.83 -13.31
N VAL A 120 0.04 5.35 -12.26
CA VAL A 120 1.37 5.99 -12.37
C VAL A 120 2.41 4.96 -12.80
N ALA A 121 2.43 3.77 -12.21
CA ALA A 121 3.37 2.70 -12.61
C ALA A 121 3.18 2.27 -14.08
N LEU A 122 1.93 2.17 -14.55
CA LEU A 122 1.61 1.88 -15.96
C LEU A 122 2.13 2.98 -16.88
N GLU A 123 1.94 4.25 -16.51
CA GLU A 123 2.43 5.38 -17.32
C GLU A 123 3.96 5.40 -17.36
N LEU A 124 4.63 5.14 -16.25
CA LEU A 124 6.09 5.00 -16.22
C LEU A 124 6.57 3.85 -17.10
N ALA A 125 5.88 2.71 -17.11
CA ALA A 125 6.19 1.59 -18.01
C ALA A 125 6.05 1.99 -19.47
N ARG A 126 4.98 2.73 -19.82
CA ARG A 126 4.75 3.25 -21.18
C ARG A 126 5.84 4.22 -21.61
N ILE A 127 6.21 5.16 -20.75
CA ILE A 127 7.24 6.17 -21.04
C ILE A 127 8.61 5.50 -21.16
N LEU A 128 9.00 4.73 -20.15
CA LEU A 128 10.34 4.13 -20.09
C LEU A 128 10.56 3.03 -21.15
N LYS A 129 9.50 2.55 -21.82
CA LYS A 129 9.62 1.58 -22.91
C LYS A 129 10.62 2.02 -23.99
N SER A 130 10.70 3.31 -24.28
CA SER A 130 11.51 3.86 -25.38
C SER A 130 12.81 4.51 -24.94
N TYR A 131 12.98 4.77 -23.64
CA TYR A 131 14.19 5.43 -23.16
C TYR A 131 15.35 4.44 -23.03
N PRO A 132 16.60 4.88 -23.25
CA PRO A 132 17.77 4.03 -23.04
C PRO A 132 17.90 3.66 -21.56
N ILE A 133 18.26 2.40 -21.30
CA ILE A 133 18.48 1.86 -19.94
C ILE A 133 19.77 1.06 -19.90
N ASP A 134 20.45 1.07 -18.76
CA ASP A 134 21.71 0.33 -18.50
C ASP A 134 21.49 -0.76 -17.43
N LYS A 135 20.36 -0.73 -16.69
CA LYS A 135 19.93 -1.73 -15.73
C LYS A 135 18.57 -2.32 -16.11
N GLU A 136 18.26 -3.49 -15.59
CA GLU A 136 16.95 -4.11 -15.74
C GLU A 136 15.91 -3.34 -14.93
N ILE A 137 14.72 -3.13 -15.49
CA ILE A 137 13.58 -2.58 -14.77
C ILE A 137 12.42 -3.56 -14.80
N ARG A 138 11.79 -3.76 -13.65
CA ARG A 138 10.59 -4.59 -13.47
C ARG A 138 9.47 -3.75 -12.90
N PHE A 139 8.37 -3.67 -13.63
CA PHE A 139 7.10 -3.16 -13.13
C PHE A 139 6.31 -4.32 -12.57
N VAL A 140 5.97 -4.25 -11.30
CA VAL A 140 5.32 -5.34 -10.54
C VAL A 140 3.97 -4.84 -10.06
N PHE A 141 2.91 -5.23 -10.76
CA PHE A 141 1.54 -4.95 -10.34
C PHE A 141 1.06 -6.11 -9.47
N VAL A 142 0.81 -5.82 -8.21
CA VAL A 142 0.59 -6.82 -7.17
C VAL A 142 -0.89 -6.99 -6.91
N GLY A 143 -1.34 -8.20 -6.73
CA GLY A 143 -2.69 -8.49 -6.26
C GLY A 143 -2.68 -9.08 -4.86
N ALA A 144 -3.80 -8.97 -4.15
CA ALA A 144 -3.96 -9.45 -2.78
C ALA A 144 -3.01 -8.78 -1.75
N GLU A 145 -2.74 -7.48 -1.92
CA GLU A 145 -2.08 -6.65 -0.93
C GLU A 145 -2.96 -6.50 0.32
N GLU A 146 -4.23 -6.18 0.10
CA GLU A 146 -5.23 -5.82 1.10
C GLU A 146 -5.58 -6.94 2.09
N ILE A 147 -5.21 -8.16 1.77
CA ILE A 147 -5.38 -9.32 2.66
C ILE A 147 -4.07 -9.76 3.32
N GLY A 148 -3.06 -8.88 3.33
CA GLY A 148 -1.81 -9.06 4.06
C GLY A 148 -0.59 -9.30 3.17
N LEU A 149 -0.39 -8.48 2.14
CA LEU A 149 0.80 -8.44 1.27
C LEU A 149 1.08 -9.74 0.49
N VAL A 150 0.05 -10.60 0.32
CA VAL A 150 0.22 -11.96 -0.22
C VAL A 150 0.89 -11.96 -1.60
N GLY A 151 0.53 -10.99 -2.44
CA GLY A 151 1.09 -10.92 -3.80
C GLY A 151 2.55 -10.52 -3.82
N SER A 152 2.96 -9.51 -3.06
CA SER A 152 4.35 -9.07 -3.01
C SER A 152 5.25 -10.09 -2.30
N GLU A 153 4.78 -10.72 -1.23
CA GLU A 153 5.49 -11.82 -0.58
C GLU A 153 5.70 -12.98 -1.55
N TYR A 154 4.66 -13.36 -2.30
CA TYR A 154 4.78 -14.39 -3.32
C TYR A 154 5.78 -13.97 -4.41
N TYR A 155 5.69 -12.75 -4.95
CA TYR A 155 6.62 -12.26 -5.96
C TYR A 155 8.08 -12.37 -5.51
N VAL A 156 8.38 -11.85 -4.31
CA VAL A 156 9.73 -11.86 -3.77
C VAL A 156 10.21 -13.29 -3.50
N SER A 157 9.33 -14.19 -3.03
CA SER A 157 9.67 -15.59 -2.80
C SER A 157 10.03 -16.36 -4.07
N GLN A 158 9.60 -15.89 -5.25
CA GLN A 158 9.92 -16.48 -6.54
C GLN A 158 11.25 -15.96 -7.14
N LEU A 159 11.84 -14.91 -6.56
CA LEU A 159 13.13 -14.40 -6.98
C LEU A 159 14.23 -15.37 -6.58
N SER A 160 15.14 -15.67 -7.50
CA SER A 160 16.36 -16.41 -7.18
C SER A 160 17.28 -15.58 -6.29
N GLN A 161 18.18 -16.24 -5.57
CA GLN A 161 19.18 -15.55 -4.75
C GLN A 161 20.09 -14.61 -5.57
N ASP A 162 20.31 -14.91 -6.84
CA ASP A 162 21.02 -14.02 -7.76
C ASP A 162 20.21 -12.79 -8.09
N GLU A 163 18.91 -12.93 -8.37
CA GLU A 163 18.03 -11.80 -8.62
C GLU A 163 17.89 -10.90 -7.40
N ILE A 164 17.74 -11.47 -6.20
CA ILE A 164 17.71 -10.69 -4.95
C ILE A 164 19.00 -9.87 -4.79
N LYS A 165 20.17 -10.46 -4.99
CA LYS A 165 21.47 -9.77 -4.89
C LYS A 165 21.61 -8.64 -5.91
N ARG A 166 21.02 -8.80 -7.10
CA ARG A 166 21.04 -7.79 -8.16
C ARG A 166 19.92 -6.74 -8.02
N SER A 167 18.94 -6.99 -7.16
CA SER A 167 17.85 -6.06 -6.89
C SER A 167 18.35 -4.92 -5.98
N ILE A 168 18.54 -3.74 -6.57
CA ILE A 168 19.15 -2.61 -5.87
C ILE A 168 18.14 -1.60 -5.33
N ALA A 169 16.89 -1.65 -5.78
CA ALA A 169 15.84 -0.70 -5.37
C ALA A 169 14.44 -1.23 -5.68
N ASN A 170 13.49 -0.91 -4.79
CA ASN A 170 12.05 -0.98 -5.06
C ASN A 170 11.38 0.37 -4.77
N PHE A 171 10.73 0.92 -5.79
CA PHE A 171 9.87 2.10 -5.71
C PHE A 171 8.42 1.65 -5.68
N ASN A 172 7.84 1.54 -4.48
CA ASN A 172 6.43 1.21 -4.32
C ASN A 172 5.60 2.49 -4.29
N MET A 173 4.47 2.50 -4.96
CA MET A 173 3.53 3.61 -4.95
C MET A 173 2.18 3.14 -4.48
N ASP A 174 1.68 3.78 -3.42
CA ASP A 174 0.42 3.43 -2.79
C ASP A 174 -0.25 4.70 -2.30
N MET A 175 -1.45 5.01 -2.84
CA MET A 175 -2.22 6.21 -2.54
C MET A 175 -1.48 7.53 -2.87
N VAL A 176 -1.00 7.68 -4.10
CA VAL A 176 -0.24 8.87 -4.53
C VAL A 176 -1.08 9.97 -5.18
N GLY A 177 -2.39 9.74 -5.39
CA GLY A 177 -3.24 10.58 -6.24
C GLY A 177 -4.37 11.35 -5.55
N THR A 178 -4.55 11.23 -4.23
CA THR A 178 -5.68 11.87 -3.53
C THR A 178 -5.79 13.38 -3.78
N SER A 179 -7.01 13.87 -3.96
CA SER A 179 -7.30 15.31 -4.03
C SER A 179 -7.54 15.95 -2.65
N TRP A 180 -7.53 15.17 -1.58
CA TRP A 180 -7.75 15.70 -0.23
C TRP A 180 -6.77 16.84 0.08
N GLU A 181 -7.32 18.00 0.42
CA GLU A 181 -6.54 19.24 0.56
C GLU A 181 -5.41 19.15 1.57
N ASN A 182 -5.60 18.39 2.66
CA ASN A 182 -4.61 18.26 3.70
C ASN A 182 -3.45 17.33 3.34
N ALA A 183 -3.60 16.40 2.37
CA ALA A 183 -2.54 15.47 1.98
C ALA A 183 -1.51 16.12 1.05
N THR A 184 -0.81 17.14 1.56
CA THR A 184 0.12 17.97 0.76
C THR A 184 1.55 17.44 0.71
N ALA A 185 1.93 16.50 1.58
CA ALA A 185 3.26 15.91 1.59
C ALA A 185 3.29 14.52 0.92
N ILE A 186 4.44 14.17 0.38
CA ILE A 186 4.76 12.81 -0.07
C ILE A 186 5.63 12.16 1.00
N TYR A 187 5.09 11.18 1.67
CA TYR A 187 5.82 10.37 2.63
C TYR A 187 6.59 9.27 1.91
N MET A 188 7.84 9.11 2.27
CA MET A 188 8.73 8.03 1.85
C MET A 188 8.81 7.02 3.00
N ASN A 189 7.89 6.05 3.01
CA ASN A 189 7.85 5.06 4.09
C ASN A 189 8.95 4.03 3.88
N THR A 190 9.80 3.85 4.89
CA THR A 190 10.73 2.74 5.03
C THR A 190 10.36 1.91 6.25
N LEU A 191 10.64 0.61 6.25
CA LEU A 191 10.27 -0.27 7.35
C LEU A 191 11.02 0.08 8.65
N ASP A 192 12.28 0.46 8.53
CA ASP A 192 13.18 0.76 9.64
C ASP A 192 13.32 2.27 9.97
N GLY A 193 12.70 3.13 9.19
CA GLY A 193 12.81 4.59 9.33
C GLY A 193 14.14 5.16 8.85
N GLN A 194 14.98 4.35 8.20
CA GLN A 194 16.28 4.79 7.72
C GLN A 194 16.24 5.19 6.24
N ALA A 195 17.07 6.16 5.89
CA ALA A 195 17.28 6.51 4.49
C ALA A 195 18.02 5.37 3.75
N ASN A 196 17.66 5.18 2.48
CA ASN A 196 18.29 4.20 1.60
C ASN A 196 18.44 4.79 0.19
N ILE A 197 19.00 4.01 -0.74
CA ILE A 197 19.24 4.48 -2.12
C ILE A 197 17.98 5.02 -2.82
N VAL A 198 16.79 4.50 -2.46
CA VAL A 198 15.51 4.96 -3.05
C VAL A 198 15.16 6.35 -2.53
N THR A 199 15.22 6.57 -1.21
CA THR A 199 14.97 7.88 -0.59
C THR A 199 15.97 8.94 -1.06
N GLU A 200 17.26 8.59 -1.09
CA GLU A 200 18.33 9.49 -1.55
C GLU A 200 18.13 9.91 -3.01
N THR A 201 17.79 8.93 -3.86
CA THR A 201 17.52 9.20 -5.28
C THR A 201 16.26 10.04 -5.47
N ALA A 202 15.23 9.84 -4.63
CA ALA A 202 14.00 10.62 -4.67
C ALA A 202 14.23 12.08 -4.25
N VAL A 203 14.97 12.31 -3.16
CA VAL A 203 15.35 13.67 -2.72
C VAL A 203 16.13 14.40 -3.82
N ALA A 204 17.15 13.76 -4.38
CA ALA A 204 17.94 14.34 -5.47
C ALA A 204 17.10 14.59 -6.75
N ALA A 205 16.12 13.75 -7.03
CA ALA A 205 15.18 13.97 -8.13
C ALA A 205 14.26 15.15 -7.85
N ALA A 206 13.67 15.23 -6.64
CA ALA A 206 12.79 16.31 -6.23
C ALA A 206 13.46 17.69 -6.35
N GLU A 207 14.70 17.81 -5.88
CA GLU A 207 15.50 19.04 -6.02
C GLU A 207 15.71 19.42 -7.49
N ARG A 208 16.08 18.43 -8.34
CA ARG A 208 16.37 18.66 -9.75
C ARG A 208 15.15 19.09 -10.55
N ILE A 209 13.97 18.51 -10.29
CA ILE A 209 12.75 18.82 -11.05
C ILE A 209 11.89 19.88 -10.38
N GLY A 210 12.22 20.33 -9.16
CA GLY A 210 11.43 21.30 -8.41
C GLY A 210 10.10 20.73 -7.94
N THR A 211 10.10 19.52 -7.36
CA THR A 211 8.89 18.92 -6.80
C THR A 211 8.26 19.83 -5.75
N PRO A 212 6.98 20.23 -5.88
CA PRO A 212 6.36 21.21 -4.98
C PRO A 212 6.03 20.64 -3.60
N SER A 213 5.76 19.33 -3.50
CA SER A 213 5.42 18.69 -2.21
C SER A 213 6.66 18.45 -1.36
N GLU A 214 6.51 18.62 -0.05
CA GLU A 214 7.50 18.18 0.93
C GLU A 214 7.68 16.65 0.87
N LEU A 215 8.93 16.19 0.93
CA LEU A 215 9.25 14.77 1.07
C LEU A 215 9.58 14.47 2.53
N VAL A 216 8.84 13.54 3.12
CA VAL A 216 8.98 13.17 4.54
C VAL A 216 9.46 11.73 4.65
N LEU A 217 10.65 11.51 5.23
CA LEU A 217 11.08 10.16 5.61
C LEU A 217 10.27 9.70 6.82
N TYR A 218 9.67 8.51 6.74
CA TYR A 218 8.77 8.03 7.77
C TYR A 218 8.89 6.51 8.00
N GLN A 219 8.90 6.11 9.26
CA GLN A 219 8.93 4.69 9.61
C GLN A 219 7.52 4.11 9.56
N ARG A 220 7.24 3.25 8.57
CA ARG A 220 5.97 2.54 8.47
C ARG A 220 6.07 1.31 7.56
N GLY A 221 5.59 0.17 8.06
CA GLY A 221 5.46 -1.07 7.31
C GLY A 221 3.99 -1.44 7.11
N ALA A 222 3.35 -0.91 6.06
CA ALA A 222 1.95 -1.19 5.77
C ALA A 222 1.66 -1.05 4.27
N SER A 223 2.51 -1.63 3.41
CA SER A 223 2.33 -1.78 1.97
C SER A 223 3.42 -2.71 1.41
N ASP A 224 3.37 -3.04 0.15
CA ASP A 224 4.21 -4.05 -0.54
C ASP A 224 5.73 -3.86 -0.39
N HIS A 225 6.21 -2.62 -0.11
CA HIS A 225 7.63 -2.35 0.14
C HIS A 225 8.21 -3.20 1.28
N VAL A 226 7.38 -3.67 2.22
CA VAL A 226 7.78 -4.54 3.33
C VAL A 226 8.36 -5.85 2.80
N SER A 227 7.67 -6.50 1.88
CA SER A 227 8.11 -7.77 1.30
C SER A 227 9.48 -7.66 0.63
N PHE A 228 9.75 -6.54 -0.05
CA PHE A 228 11.06 -6.28 -0.66
C PHE A 228 12.13 -6.02 0.40
N HIS A 229 11.81 -5.21 1.42
CA HIS A 229 12.73 -4.93 2.52
C HIS A 229 13.13 -6.22 3.25
N ASP A 230 12.18 -7.10 3.57
CA ASP A 230 12.41 -8.36 4.28
C ASP A 230 13.30 -9.34 3.48
N ALA A 231 13.27 -9.22 2.14
CA ALA A 231 14.19 -9.92 1.26
C ALA A 231 15.58 -9.27 1.15
N GLY A 232 15.81 -8.14 1.82
CA GLY A 232 17.08 -7.41 1.77
C GLY A 232 17.21 -6.46 0.58
N ILE A 233 16.09 -6.13 -0.09
CA ILE A 233 16.05 -5.17 -1.20
C ILE A 233 15.68 -3.80 -0.65
N PRO A 234 16.49 -2.74 -0.86
CA PRO A 234 16.13 -1.39 -0.46
C PRO A 234 14.79 -0.96 -1.05
N ALA A 235 13.83 -0.61 -0.22
CA ALA A 235 12.46 -0.35 -0.63
C ALA A 235 11.87 0.88 0.07
N VAL A 236 11.00 1.58 -0.65
CA VAL A 236 10.25 2.73 -0.15
C VAL A 236 8.83 2.68 -0.69
N ASN A 237 7.85 2.95 0.17
CA ASN A 237 6.51 3.27 -0.29
C ASN A 237 6.31 4.79 -0.35
N PHE A 238 5.96 5.30 -1.52
CA PHE A 238 5.56 6.69 -1.74
C PHE A 238 4.05 6.79 -1.55
N ILE A 239 3.63 7.68 -0.65
CA ILE A 239 2.22 7.84 -0.28
C ILE A 239 1.93 9.30 0.09
N ARG A 240 0.75 9.81 -0.25
CA ARG A 240 0.34 11.16 0.18
C ARG A 240 -0.32 11.12 1.55
N ARG A 241 0.11 12.05 2.40
CA ARG A 241 -0.43 12.23 3.77
C ARG A 241 -0.46 13.69 4.18
N GLU A 242 -1.23 13.96 5.22
CA GLU A 242 -1.22 15.24 5.91
C GLU A 242 0.10 15.44 6.65
N PRO A 243 0.82 16.56 6.41
CA PRO A 243 2.07 16.86 7.12
C PRO A 243 1.87 16.96 8.64
N GLY A 244 2.84 16.46 9.39
CA GLY A 244 2.87 16.53 10.85
C GLY A 244 1.97 15.48 11.55
N THR A 245 0.83 15.13 11.01
CA THR A 245 -0.08 14.12 11.59
C THR A 245 0.09 12.74 10.96
N ALA A 246 0.56 12.71 9.71
CA ALA A 246 0.60 11.53 8.86
C ALA A 246 -0.78 10.88 8.62
N ASN A 247 -1.87 11.63 8.77
CA ASN A 247 -3.21 11.15 8.49
C ASN A 247 -3.38 10.84 7.00
N LEU A 248 -4.15 9.79 6.71
CA LEU A 248 -4.66 9.48 5.39
C LEU A 248 -5.94 10.29 5.11
N GLU A 249 -6.30 10.38 3.83
CA GLU A 249 -7.55 10.94 3.38
C GLU A 249 -8.76 10.26 4.03
N PRO A 250 -9.90 10.97 4.18
CA PRO A 250 -11.08 10.43 4.84
C PRO A 250 -11.84 9.40 3.98
N TYR A 251 -11.44 9.19 2.74
CA TYR A 251 -12.07 8.24 1.81
C TYR A 251 -11.44 6.84 1.87
N TYR A 252 -10.26 6.72 2.48
CA TYR A 252 -9.49 5.48 2.60
C TYR A 252 -10.35 4.32 3.12
N HIS A 253 -10.38 3.20 2.38
CA HIS A 253 -11.13 1.99 2.70
C HIS A 253 -12.66 2.22 2.84
N THR A 254 -13.21 3.19 2.14
CA THR A 254 -14.65 3.49 2.13
C THR A 254 -15.24 3.45 0.72
N PRO A 255 -16.58 3.37 0.58
CA PRO A 255 -17.26 3.51 -0.71
C PRO A 255 -17.04 4.88 -1.39
N LEU A 256 -16.43 5.84 -0.70
CA LEU A 256 -16.12 7.16 -1.23
C LEU A 256 -14.71 7.23 -1.87
N ASP A 257 -13.92 6.16 -1.84
CA ASP A 257 -12.65 6.12 -2.58
C ASP A 257 -12.91 5.98 -4.08
N THR A 258 -13.35 7.07 -4.67
CA THR A 258 -13.80 7.18 -6.07
C THR A 258 -12.93 8.15 -6.86
N ILE A 259 -13.07 8.12 -8.19
CA ILE A 259 -12.30 8.95 -9.12
C ILE A 259 -12.48 10.46 -8.88
N GLU A 260 -13.59 10.88 -8.30
CA GLU A 260 -13.89 12.28 -7.97
C GLU A 260 -12.92 12.84 -6.91
N HIS A 261 -12.29 11.97 -6.15
CA HIS A 261 -11.32 12.32 -5.11
C HIS A 261 -9.86 12.15 -5.56
N ILE A 262 -9.63 12.06 -6.88
CA ILE A 262 -8.28 11.98 -7.46
C ILE A 262 -7.89 13.33 -8.09
N SER A 263 -6.63 13.74 -7.86
CA SER A 263 -6.01 14.90 -8.50
C SER A 263 -5.06 14.45 -9.62
N PRO A 264 -5.36 14.80 -10.88
CA PRO A 264 -4.44 14.57 -12.00
C PRO A 264 -3.06 15.24 -11.79
N GLU A 265 -3.03 16.42 -11.17
CA GLU A 265 -1.80 17.16 -10.88
C GLU A 265 -0.91 16.39 -9.90
N ARG A 266 -1.51 15.81 -8.87
CA ARG A 266 -0.78 14.99 -7.87
C ARG A 266 -0.33 13.65 -8.44
N LEU A 267 -1.11 13.01 -9.31
CA LEU A 267 -0.67 11.83 -10.07
C LEU A 267 0.54 12.17 -10.94
N LYS A 268 0.46 13.31 -11.66
CA LYS A 268 1.58 13.77 -12.48
C LYS A 268 2.82 14.05 -11.64
N GLU A 269 2.68 14.73 -10.52
CA GLU A 269 3.78 15.03 -9.60
C GLU A 269 4.46 13.75 -9.08
N ALA A 270 3.67 12.75 -8.66
CA ALA A 270 4.19 11.46 -8.22
C ALA A 270 4.93 10.75 -9.38
N GLY A 271 4.36 10.78 -10.59
CA GLY A 271 4.98 10.22 -11.79
C GLY A 271 6.29 10.92 -12.16
N ASP A 272 6.34 12.25 -12.11
CA ASP A 272 7.55 13.03 -12.36
C ASP A 272 8.65 12.71 -11.33
N LEU A 273 8.30 12.66 -10.05
CA LEU A 273 9.23 12.36 -8.95
C LEU A 273 9.78 10.93 -9.06
N VAL A 274 8.89 9.94 -9.04
CA VAL A 274 9.30 8.52 -9.05
C VAL A 274 9.94 8.17 -10.38
N GLY A 275 9.38 8.64 -11.50
CA GLY A 275 9.96 8.41 -12.84
C GLY A 275 11.35 8.99 -13.00
N SER A 276 11.60 10.22 -12.51
CA SER A 276 12.94 10.83 -12.51
C SER A 276 13.91 10.08 -11.62
N SER A 277 13.45 9.60 -10.46
CA SER A 277 14.25 8.81 -9.51
C SER A 277 14.65 7.47 -10.12
N VAL A 278 13.70 6.73 -10.66
CA VAL A 278 13.90 5.45 -11.34
C VAL A 278 14.85 5.63 -12.52
N TYR A 279 14.58 6.61 -13.39
CA TYR A 279 15.41 6.84 -14.56
C TYR A 279 16.88 7.17 -14.23
N ASN A 280 17.08 7.94 -13.15
CA ASN A 280 18.43 8.24 -12.66
C ASN A 280 19.19 6.96 -12.24
N LEU A 281 18.51 5.99 -11.62
CA LEU A 281 19.14 4.71 -11.23
C LEU A 281 19.43 3.80 -12.43
N ILE A 282 18.48 3.67 -13.36
CA ILE A 282 18.61 2.72 -14.48
C ILE A 282 19.53 3.20 -15.59
N ARG A 283 20.05 4.44 -15.48
CA ARG A 283 20.99 5.08 -16.46
C ARG A 283 22.40 5.29 -15.92
N LYS A 284 22.76 4.69 -14.80
CA LYS A 284 24.10 4.81 -14.18
C LYS A 284 24.90 3.53 -14.28
#